data_4153dbfc71a47486a847fc6964890ff4
#
_entry.id   4153dbfc71a47486a847fc6964890ff4
#
_cell.length_a   1.000
_cell.length_b   1.000
_cell.length_c   1.000
_cell.angle_alpha   90.00
_cell.angle_beta   90.00
_cell.angle_gamma   90.00
#
_symmetry.space_group_name_H-M   'P 1'
#
loop_
_entity.id
_entity.type
_entity.pdbx_description
1 polymer ?
#
loop_
_entity_poly.entity_id
_entity_poly.type
_entity_poly.pdbx_seq_one_letter_code
_entity_poly.pdbx_strand_id
1 'polypeptide(L)'
;MAQIPTCPNSYMPKFRLPFSDRGMKSVLDTAVASQDQVSPPTVGVRARSEVESRALYARIKSSITEGRFPPGAQLPTERALSTEYRVARNTVRKTMAQLMQEGLIIREVGRGTFVTDRKPAGVAPAEPEFSLPELFEARLLFEPALVDLVVERATEADFAAFDAALADMKAADTWIAYKEAKYALHLAIARASLNRFIARVLEMIIASRRAAGWGRPGGHPGPLALVRETACRDNAAIIAALRARDATRARELMRDYLVRTLYSVSGA
;
A
#
# COMPACT_ATOMS: atom_id res chain seq x y z
N MET A 1 32.90 5.30 -46.22
CA MET A 1 33.29 4.14 -45.40
C MET A 1 34.04 4.65 -44.18
N ALA A 2 33.32 4.81 -43.07
CA ALA A 2 33.91 5.19 -41.81
C ALA A 2 33.63 4.06 -40.80
N GLN A 3 34.72 3.48 -40.27
CA GLN A 3 34.70 2.34 -39.36
C GLN A 3 34.25 2.79 -37.96
N ILE A 4 33.32 2.04 -37.39
CA ILE A 4 32.84 2.17 -36.00
C ILE A 4 33.86 1.45 -35.10
N PRO A 5 34.38 2.08 -34.02
CA PRO A 5 35.26 1.40 -33.08
C PRO A 5 34.46 0.51 -32.14
N THR A 6 34.84 -0.77 -32.07
CA THR A 6 34.36 -1.75 -31.08
C THR A 6 34.98 -1.46 -29.72
N CYS A 7 34.14 -1.23 -28.71
CA CYS A 7 34.53 -1.17 -27.29
C CYS A 7 34.82 -2.58 -26.75
N PRO A 8 35.92 -2.81 -26.03
CA PRO A 8 36.19 -4.08 -25.37
C PRO A 8 35.42 -4.22 -24.05
N ASN A 9 34.70 -5.32 -23.95
CA ASN A 9 33.98 -5.81 -22.82
C ASN A 9 34.96 -6.35 -21.76
N SER A 10 35.25 -5.59 -20.72
CA SER A 10 35.95 -6.13 -19.54
C SER A 10 35.89 -5.16 -18.33
N TYR A 11 34.81 -5.20 -17.56
CA TYR A 11 34.84 -4.87 -16.14
C TYR A 11 33.60 -5.48 -15.43
N MET A 12 33.68 -6.78 -15.14
CA MET A 12 32.90 -7.38 -14.07
C MET A 12 33.86 -7.82 -12.97
N PRO A 13 33.80 -7.27 -11.76
CA PRO A 13 34.55 -7.82 -10.65
C PRO A 13 33.89 -9.16 -10.24
N LYS A 14 34.71 -10.24 -10.36
CA LYS A 14 34.36 -11.56 -9.84
C LYS A 14 34.38 -11.53 -8.33
N PHE A 15 33.24 -11.39 -7.70
CA PHE A 15 33.08 -11.65 -6.27
C PHE A 15 33.19 -13.16 -6.04
N ARG A 16 34.33 -13.57 -5.54
CA ARG A 16 34.61 -14.94 -5.07
C ARG A 16 34.26 -14.99 -3.59
N LEU A 17 33.13 -15.65 -3.24
CA LEU A 17 32.82 -15.98 -1.85
C LEU A 17 33.72 -17.13 -1.38
N PRO A 18 34.36 -17.03 -0.23
CA PRO A 18 35.15 -18.13 0.33
C PRO A 18 34.23 -19.05 1.14
N PHE A 19 33.66 -20.07 0.52
CA PHE A 19 33.15 -21.21 1.27
C PHE A 19 33.92 -22.46 0.84
N SER A 20 34.76 -22.94 1.74
CA SER A 20 35.51 -24.18 1.57
C SER A 20 34.60 -25.38 1.85
N ASP A 21 34.65 -26.29 0.91
CA ASP A 21 33.87 -27.53 0.81
C ASP A 21 34.39 -28.63 1.75
N ARG A 22 34.48 -28.34 3.06
CA ARG A 22 34.84 -29.34 4.07
C ARG A 22 34.02 -29.12 5.34
N GLY A 23 32.86 -29.78 5.43
CA GLY A 23 32.07 -29.77 6.65
C GLY A 23 30.65 -30.34 6.60
N MET A 24 30.22 -30.91 5.46
CA MET A 24 28.83 -31.32 5.27
C MET A 24 28.59 -32.83 5.16
N LYS A 25 29.48 -33.66 5.71
CA LYS A 25 29.31 -35.14 5.76
C LYS A 25 29.18 -35.75 7.15
N SER A 26 29.10 -34.96 8.23
CA SER A 26 29.05 -35.47 9.59
C SER A 26 27.75 -35.22 10.36
N VAL A 27 26.70 -34.69 9.76
CA VAL A 27 25.44 -34.36 10.45
C VAL A 27 24.25 -35.23 10.02
N LEU A 28 24.45 -36.15 9.07
CA LEU A 28 23.36 -36.97 8.52
C LEU A 28 23.20 -38.37 9.13
N ASP A 29 24.10 -38.80 10.04
CA ASP A 29 24.08 -40.18 10.56
C ASP A 29 23.65 -40.33 12.05
N THR A 30 23.08 -39.28 12.69
CA THR A 30 22.64 -39.39 14.09
C THR A 30 21.19 -38.98 14.36
N ALA A 31 20.27 -39.19 13.41
CA ALA A 31 18.86 -38.86 13.62
C ALA A 31 17.92 -39.95 13.10
N VAL A 32 18.15 -41.19 13.50
CA VAL A 32 17.15 -42.26 13.37
C VAL A 32 17.08 -42.96 14.76
N ALA A 33 16.28 -42.42 15.66
CA ALA A 33 15.53 -43.08 16.72
C ALA A 33 14.97 -42.03 17.70
N SER A 34 13.80 -41.49 17.46
CA SER A 34 12.82 -41.11 18.48
C SER A 34 11.53 -40.67 17.73
N GLN A 35 10.64 -41.61 17.55
CA GLN A 35 9.23 -41.31 17.24
C GLN A 35 8.60 -40.79 18.53
N ASP A 36 8.55 -39.47 18.68
CA ASP A 36 7.64 -38.81 19.60
C ASP A 36 6.75 -37.85 18.84
N GLN A 37 5.46 -37.98 19.16
CA GLN A 37 4.33 -37.34 18.52
C GLN A 37 4.50 -35.83 18.41
N VAL A 38 4.79 -35.31 17.22
CA VAL A 38 4.71 -33.88 16.92
C VAL A 38 3.30 -33.59 16.43
N SER A 39 2.51 -32.95 17.28
CA SER A 39 1.23 -32.37 16.90
C SER A 39 1.42 -31.38 15.75
N PRO A 40 0.49 -31.29 14.74
CA PRO A 40 0.67 -30.42 13.60
C PRO A 40 0.70 -28.93 14.00
N PRO A 41 1.47 -28.08 13.30
CA PRO A 41 1.68 -26.71 13.70
C PRO A 41 0.41 -25.87 13.60
N THR A 42 0.12 -25.15 14.68
CA THR A 42 -0.99 -24.21 14.94
C THR A 42 -0.99 -22.94 14.05
N VAL A 43 -0.52 -23.01 12.81
CA VAL A 43 -0.45 -21.86 11.89
C VAL A 43 -1.85 -21.38 11.45
N GLY A 44 -2.81 -22.27 11.29
CA GLY A 44 -4.17 -21.92 10.85
C GLY A 44 -5.00 -21.16 11.90
N VAL A 45 -4.79 -21.44 13.19
CA VAL A 45 -5.60 -20.84 14.27
C VAL A 45 -5.17 -19.39 14.56
N ARG A 46 -3.88 -19.07 14.47
CA ARG A 46 -3.38 -17.70 14.66
C ARG A 46 -3.81 -16.77 13.53
N ALA A 47 -3.69 -17.19 12.28
CA ALA A 47 -4.11 -16.40 11.12
C ALA A 47 -5.63 -16.09 11.14
N ARG A 48 -6.46 -17.08 11.49
CA ARG A 48 -7.90 -16.90 11.63
C ARG A 48 -8.25 -15.92 12.75
N SER A 49 -7.60 -16.01 13.90
CA SER A 49 -7.80 -15.07 15.02
C SER A 49 -7.39 -13.63 14.69
N GLU A 50 -6.41 -13.41 13.84
CA GLU A 50 -6.00 -12.07 13.39
C GLU A 50 -7.03 -11.44 12.43
N VAL A 51 -7.54 -12.23 11.49
CA VAL A 51 -8.60 -11.78 10.56
C VAL A 51 -9.87 -11.43 11.34
N GLU A 52 -10.28 -12.28 12.26
CA GLU A 52 -11.45 -12.05 13.13
C GLU A 52 -11.25 -10.79 14.00
N SER A 53 -10.05 -10.57 14.53
CA SER A 53 -9.73 -9.37 15.35
C SER A 53 -9.82 -8.10 14.51
N ARG A 54 -9.29 -8.08 13.31
CA ARG A 54 -9.38 -6.93 12.39
C ARG A 54 -10.83 -6.62 11.99
N ALA A 55 -11.61 -7.66 11.68
CA ALA A 55 -13.02 -7.50 11.32
C ALA A 55 -13.84 -6.95 12.50
N LEU A 56 -13.65 -7.47 13.71
CA LEU A 56 -14.31 -6.99 14.92
C LEU A 56 -13.92 -5.55 15.23
N TYR A 57 -12.62 -5.22 15.15
CA TYR A 57 -12.12 -3.87 15.33
C TYR A 57 -12.79 -2.87 14.39
N ALA A 58 -12.83 -3.18 13.08
CA ALA A 58 -13.45 -2.33 12.08
C ALA A 58 -14.93 -2.09 12.38
N ARG A 59 -15.67 -3.11 12.80
CA ARG A 59 -17.09 -3.00 13.14
C ARG A 59 -17.36 -2.13 14.38
N ILE A 60 -16.60 -2.32 15.46
CA ILE A 60 -16.78 -1.51 16.68
C ILE A 60 -16.37 -0.06 16.40
N LYS A 61 -15.25 0.17 15.70
CA LYS A 61 -14.80 1.51 15.32
C LYS A 61 -15.82 2.23 14.44
N SER A 62 -16.40 1.56 13.43
CA SER A 62 -17.48 2.10 12.59
C SER A 62 -18.69 2.46 13.44
N SER A 63 -19.09 1.60 14.38
CA SER A 63 -20.22 1.86 15.29
C SER A 63 -20.01 3.08 16.19
N ILE A 64 -18.77 3.36 16.60
CA ILE A 64 -18.41 4.56 17.37
C ILE A 64 -18.45 5.80 16.45
N THR A 65 -17.85 5.72 15.25
CA THR A 65 -17.78 6.84 14.30
C THR A 65 -19.14 7.22 13.73
N GLU A 66 -20.02 6.25 13.53
CA GLU A 66 -21.39 6.44 13.05
C GLU A 66 -22.36 6.88 14.18
N GLY A 67 -21.86 7.02 15.42
CA GLY A 67 -22.64 7.47 16.55
C GLY A 67 -23.59 6.43 17.16
N ARG A 68 -23.50 5.16 16.75
CA ARG A 68 -24.25 4.06 17.40
C ARG A 68 -23.84 3.86 18.87
N PHE A 69 -22.59 4.14 19.16
CA PHE A 69 -22.07 4.32 20.52
C PHE A 69 -21.61 5.77 20.67
N PRO A 70 -22.46 6.69 21.16
CA PRO A 70 -22.07 8.07 21.32
C PRO A 70 -20.99 8.22 22.41
N PRO A 71 -20.26 9.36 22.42
CA PRO A 71 -19.33 9.67 23.51
C PRO A 71 -19.97 9.50 24.87
N GLY A 72 -19.24 8.88 25.80
CA GLY A 72 -19.74 8.52 27.15
C GLY A 72 -20.62 7.27 27.21
N ALA A 73 -20.98 6.67 26.08
CA ALA A 73 -21.75 5.43 26.06
C ALA A 73 -20.92 4.24 26.59
N GLN A 74 -21.57 3.40 27.40
CA GLN A 74 -20.98 2.16 27.84
C GLN A 74 -21.01 1.10 26.73
N LEU A 75 -19.86 0.51 26.41
CA LEU A 75 -19.78 -0.61 25.48
C LEU A 75 -20.25 -1.90 26.15
N PRO A 76 -20.81 -2.85 25.37
CA PRO A 76 -21.12 -4.19 25.85
C PRO A 76 -19.88 -4.87 26.44
N THR A 77 -20.09 -5.76 27.41
CA THR A 77 -19.00 -6.50 28.06
C THR A 77 -18.24 -7.38 27.05
N GLU A 78 -16.98 -7.70 27.33
CA GLU A 78 -16.18 -8.61 26.50
C GLU A 78 -16.92 -9.96 26.24
N ARG A 79 -17.69 -10.43 27.22
CA ARG A 79 -18.52 -11.64 27.10
C ARG A 79 -19.68 -11.42 26.13
N ALA A 80 -20.37 -10.29 26.22
CA ALA A 80 -21.48 -9.95 25.32
C ALA A 80 -20.99 -9.81 23.88
N LEU A 81 -19.89 -9.06 23.65
CA LEU A 81 -19.27 -8.92 22.35
C LEU A 81 -18.78 -10.28 21.76
N SER A 82 -18.21 -11.15 22.59
CA SER A 82 -17.81 -12.50 22.17
C SER A 82 -19.01 -13.31 21.68
N THR A 83 -20.15 -13.20 22.33
CA THR A 83 -21.38 -13.91 21.95
C THR A 83 -22.02 -13.28 20.69
N GLU A 84 -22.15 -11.97 20.67
CA GLU A 84 -22.77 -11.22 19.55
C GLU A 84 -22.03 -11.41 18.24
N TYR A 85 -20.69 -11.28 18.28
CA TYR A 85 -19.85 -11.38 17.08
C TYR A 85 -19.32 -12.78 16.81
N ARG A 86 -19.64 -13.76 17.66
CA ARG A 86 -19.23 -15.19 17.54
C ARG A 86 -17.72 -15.36 17.42
N VAL A 87 -16.93 -14.59 18.18
CA VAL A 87 -15.48 -14.64 18.20
C VAL A 87 -14.97 -15.04 19.59
N ALA A 88 -13.75 -15.56 19.65
CA ALA A 88 -13.13 -15.94 20.92
C ALA A 88 -12.93 -14.72 21.85
N ARG A 89 -13.09 -14.89 23.17
CA ARG A 89 -12.86 -13.80 24.14
C ARG A 89 -11.49 -13.15 24.05
N ASN A 90 -10.45 -13.94 23.71
CA ASN A 90 -9.12 -13.38 23.48
C ASN A 90 -9.06 -12.44 22.27
N THR A 91 -9.84 -12.72 21.22
CA THR A 91 -9.99 -11.83 20.06
C THR A 91 -10.64 -10.52 20.47
N VAL A 92 -11.74 -10.59 21.25
CA VAL A 92 -12.38 -9.39 21.79
C VAL A 92 -11.42 -8.58 22.66
N ARG A 93 -10.67 -9.24 23.56
CA ARG A 93 -9.70 -8.56 24.43
C ARG A 93 -8.61 -7.84 23.66
N LYS A 94 -8.06 -8.45 22.60
CA LYS A 94 -7.07 -7.81 21.70
C LYS A 94 -7.68 -6.59 21.01
N THR A 95 -8.89 -6.72 20.49
CA THR A 95 -9.63 -5.62 19.85
C THR A 95 -9.89 -4.47 20.83
N MET A 96 -10.36 -4.76 22.04
CA MET A 96 -10.59 -3.73 23.05
C MET A 96 -9.29 -3.05 23.49
N ALA A 97 -8.19 -3.79 23.63
CA ALA A 97 -6.88 -3.22 23.93
C ALA A 97 -6.42 -2.24 22.83
N GLN A 98 -6.62 -2.59 21.56
CA GLN A 98 -6.30 -1.72 20.44
C GLN A 98 -7.16 -0.45 20.43
N LEU A 99 -8.47 -0.56 20.65
CA LEU A 99 -9.36 0.61 20.75
C LEU A 99 -9.00 1.52 21.94
N MET A 100 -8.54 0.94 23.06
CA MET A 100 -8.04 1.72 24.21
C MET A 100 -6.72 2.43 23.88
N GLN A 101 -5.81 1.75 23.19
CA GLN A 101 -4.54 2.33 22.75
C GLN A 101 -4.75 3.51 21.79
N GLU A 102 -5.79 3.44 20.94
CA GLU A 102 -6.20 4.54 20.07
C GLU A 102 -7.00 5.63 20.79
N GLY A 103 -7.28 5.46 22.09
CA GLY A 103 -8.02 6.42 22.88
C GLY A 103 -9.50 6.55 22.52
N LEU A 104 -10.06 5.59 21.76
CA LEU A 104 -11.47 5.57 21.38
C LEU A 104 -12.38 5.13 22.53
N ILE A 105 -11.84 4.35 23.47
CA ILE A 105 -12.53 3.84 24.63
C ILE A 105 -11.64 3.94 25.87
N ILE A 106 -12.24 4.04 27.04
CA ILE A 106 -11.56 3.98 28.35
C ILE A 106 -12.16 2.87 29.19
N ARG A 107 -11.35 2.24 30.01
CA ARG A 107 -11.79 1.25 30.99
C ARG A 107 -11.83 1.87 32.37
N GLU A 108 -13.00 1.87 32.98
CA GLU A 108 -13.18 2.28 34.37
C GLU A 108 -13.36 1.03 35.25
N VAL A 109 -12.44 0.85 36.19
CA VAL A 109 -12.45 -0.33 37.07
C VAL A 109 -13.77 -0.39 37.85
N GLY A 110 -14.46 -1.52 37.81
CA GLY A 110 -15.74 -1.74 38.42
C GLY A 110 -16.96 -1.12 37.73
N ARG A 111 -16.76 -0.24 36.75
CA ARG A 111 -17.86 0.45 36.06
C ARG A 111 -18.07 -0.02 34.62
N GLY A 112 -17.01 -0.45 33.92
CA GLY A 112 -17.10 -0.96 32.57
C GLY A 112 -16.14 -0.28 31.59
N THR A 113 -16.45 -0.41 30.30
CA THR A 113 -15.71 0.24 29.22
C THR A 113 -16.61 1.25 28.54
N PHE A 114 -16.13 2.47 28.37
CA PHE A 114 -16.91 3.60 27.87
C PHE A 114 -16.25 4.19 26.62
N VAL A 115 -17.07 4.67 25.68
CA VAL A 115 -16.59 5.48 24.56
C VAL A 115 -16.11 6.82 25.11
N THR A 116 -14.91 7.24 24.74
CA THR A 116 -14.38 8.51 25.22
C THR A 116 -15.15 9.68 24.64
N ASP A 117 -15.43 10.67 25.47
CA ASP A 117 -15.97 11.97 25.05
C ASP A 117 -14.86 12.81 24.34
N ARG A 118 -13.63 12.39 24.49
CA ARG A 118 -12.54 12.88 23.68
C ARG A 118 -12.80 12.44 22.24
N LYS A 119 -13.07 13.38 21.33
CA LYS A 119 -12.47 13.29 20.00
C LYS A 119 -11.08 12.70 20.24
N PRO A 120 -10.76 11.48 19.71
CA PRO A 120 -9.54 10.80 20.10
C PRO A 120 -8.50 11.87 20.30
N ALA A 121 -8.05 12.03 21.58
CA ALA A 121 -7.04 13.04 21.90
C ALA A 121 -5.97 12.64 20.95
N GLY A 122 -5.86 13.44 19.88
CA GLY A 122 -5.07 13.01 18.78
C GLY A 122 -3.86 12.29 19.31
N VAL A 123 -3.72 11.02 18.98
CA VAL A 123 -2.55 10.76 18.21
C VAL A 123 -2.67 11.83 17.15
N ALA A 124 -2.05 12.98 17.35
CA ALA A 124 -1.79 13.99 16.35
C ALA A 124 -1.39 13.14 15.16
N PRO A 125 -2.23 13.10 14.08
CA PRO A 125 -2.12 12.07 13.04
C PRO A 125 -0.64 11.93 12.85
N ALA A 126 -0.09 10.76 13.23
CA ALA A 126 1.36 10.61 13.45
C ALA A 126 1.95 11.32 12.25
N GLU A 127 2.68 12.39 12.49
CA GLU A 127 3.07 13.30 11.38
C GLU A 127 3.48 12.37 10.27
N PRO A 128 2.88 12.46 9.09
CA PRO A 128 3.05 11.42 8.09
C PRO A 128 4.55 11.18 7.99
N GLU A 129 5.01 9.96 8.17
CA GLU A 129 6.44 9.59 8.19
C GLU A 129 7.22 10.31 7.08
N PHE A 130 6.50 10.65 6.01
CA PHE A 130 7.00 11.41 4.87
C PHE A 130 6.02 12.54 4.52
N SER A 131 6.55 13.72 4.29
CA SER A 131 5.77 14.87 3.82
C SER A 131 5.32 14.67 2.35
N LEU A 132 4.31 15.42 1.94
CA LEU A 132 3.83 15.42 0.56
C LEU A 132 4.91 15.78 -0.45
N PRO A 133 5.69 16.86 -0.25
CA PRO A 133 6.78 17.19 -1.15
C PRO A 133 7.80 16.05 -1.30
N GLU A 134 8.24 15.40 -0.23
CA GLU A 134 9.20 14.28 -0.28
C GLU A 134 8.67 13.12 -1.11
N LEU A 135 7.40 12.75 -0.95
CA LEU A 135 6.79 11.68 -1.73
C LEU A 135 6.67 12.03 -3.22
N PHE A 136 6.41 13.31 -3.56
CA PHE A 136 6.39 13.75 -4.95
C PHE A 136 7.78 13.86 -5.56
N GLU A 137 8.75 14.34 -4.80
CA GLU A 137 10.14 14.40 -5.23
C GLU A 137 10.66 12.99 -5.56
N ALA A 138 10.41 12.01 -4.68
CA ALA A 138 10.74 10.62 -4.93
C ALA A 138 10.09 10.12 -6.23
N ARG A 139 8.80 10.39 -6.46
CA ARG A 139 8.10 10.00 -7.69
C ARG A 139 8.70 10.61 -8.93
N LEU A 140 9.04 11.91 -8.90
CA LEU A 140 9.67 12.64 -10.00
C LEU A 140 11.04 12.08 -10.36
N LEU A 141 11.77 11.54 -9.38
CA LEU A 141 13.08 10.94 -9.61
C LEU A 141 12.98 9.58 -10.31
N PHE A 142 12.06 8.71 -9.89
CA PHE A 142 12.09 7.33 -10.38
C PHE A 142 10.98 6.96 -11.38
N GLU A 143 9.76 7.52 -11.30
CA GLU A 143 8.69 7.12 -12.22
C GLU A 143 8.99 7.45 -13.69
N PRO A 144 9.54 8.62 -14.05
CA PRO A 144 9.97 8.84 -15.42
C PRO A 144 11.10 7.91 -15.87
N ALA A 145 12.03 7.55 -14.97
CA ALA A 145 13.16 6.67 -15.31
C ALA A 145 12.74 5.20 -15.46
N LEU A 146 11.72 4.73 -14.73
CA LEU A 146 11.24 3.35 -14.86
C LEU A 146 10.58 3.07 -16.21
N VAL A 147 10.16 4.11 -16.92
CA VAL A 147 9.52 4.03 -18.24
C VAL A 147 10.39 3.25 -19.23
N ASP A 148 11.71 3.38 -19.18
CA ASP A 148 12.64 2.67 -20.07
C ASP A 148 12.48 1.16 -19.91
N LEU A 149 12.37 0.68 -18.68
CA LEU A 149 12.15 -0.74 -18.39
C LEU A 149 10.77 -1.22 -18.86
N VAL A 150 9.75 -0.36 -18.74
CA VAL A 150 8.39 -0.69 -19.18
C VAL A 150 8.31 -0.77 -20.69
N VAL A 151 8.93 0.18 -21.40
CA VAL A 151 9.01 0.16 -22.87
C VAL A 151 9.67 -1.12 -23.39
N GLU A 152 10.70 -1.61 -22.69
CA GLU A 152 11.40 -2.85 -23.05
C GLU A 152 10.57 -4.11 -22.75
N ARG A 153 9.84 -4.14 -21.64
CA ARG A 153 9.37 -5.40 -21.00
C ARG A 153 7.87 -5.58 -20.99
N ALA A 154 7.07 -4.50 -21.10
CA ALA A 154 5.62 -4.58 -21.02
C ALA A 154 5.05 -5.48 -22.12
N THR A 155 4.08 -6.30 -21.74
CA THR A 155 3.36 -7.23 -22.60
C THR A 155 1.98 -6.67 -22.97
N GLU A 156 1.27 -7.32 -23.91
CA GLU A 156 -0.12 -6.95 -24.23
C GLU A 156 -1.06 -7.12 -23.02
N ALA A 157 -0.77 -8.07 -22.14
CA ALA A 157 -1.52 -8.22 -20.90
C ALA A 157 -1.35 -7.03 -19.95
N ASP A 158 -0.14 -6.44 -19.90
CA ASP A 158 0.11 -5.23 -19.11
C ASP A 158 -0.63 -4.04 -19.71
N PHE A 159 -0.63 -3.89 -21.04
CA PHE A 159 -1.40 -2.82 -21.70
C PHE A 159 -2.90 -2.97 -21.48
N ALA A 160 -3.44 -4.18 -21.49
CA ALA A 160 -4.85 -4.42 -21.14
C ALA A 160 -5.15 -3.99 -19.69
N ALA A 161 -4.24 -4.25 -18.75
CA ALA A 161 -4.36 -3.81 -17.37
C ALA A 161 -4.29 -2.27 -17.23
N PHE A 162 -3.44 -1.59 -18.03
CA PHE A 162 -3.39 -0.12 -18.07
C PHE A 162 -4.70 0.47 -18.58
N ASP A 163 -5.25 -0.09 -19.67
CA ASP A 163 -6.51 0.37 -20.24
C ASP A 163 -7.67 0.17 -19.27
N ALA A 164 -7.73 -0.96 -18.57
CA ALA A 164 -8.73 -1.22 -17.53
C ALA A 164 -8.64 -0.20 -16.39
N ALA A 165 -7.45 0.04 -15.84
CA ALA A 165 -7.25 1.03 -14.79
C ALA A 165 -7.58 2.46 -15.24
N LEU A 166 -7.29 2.81 -16.50
CA LEU A 166 -7.69 4.09 -17.08
C LEU A 166 -9.22 4.21 -17.24
N ALA A 167 -9.89 3.11 -17.59
CA ALA A 167 -11.36 3.06 -17.65
C ALA A 167 -11.97 3.28 -16.27
N ASP A 168 -11.42 2.64 -15.22
CA ASP A 168 -11.84 2.85 -13.83
C ASP A 168 -11.64 4.30 -13.39
N MET A 169 -10.52 4.94 -13.79
CA MET A 169 -10.30 6.37 -13.53
C MET A 169 -11.37 7.23 -14.18
N LYS A 170 -11.76 6.94 -15.42
CA LYS A 170 -12.79 7.69 -16.16
C LYS A 170 -14.17 7.53 -15.54
N ALA A 171 -14.48 6.32 -15.04
CA ALA A 171 -15.77 5.98 -14.45
C ALA A 171 -15.92 6.48 -13.00
N ALA A 172 -14.82 6.83 -12.33
CA ALA A 172 -14.84 7.21 -10.92
C ALA A 172 -15.71 8.46 -10.67
N ASP A 173 -16.68 8.34 -9.81
CA ASP A 173 -17.64 9.41 -9.43
C ASP A 173 -17.28 10.09 -8.09
N THR A 174 -16.34 9.53 -7.35
CA THR A 174 -15.84 10.08 -6.09
C THR A 174 -14.33 10.31 -6.12
N TRP A 175 -13.86 11.25 -5.29
CA TRP A 175 -12.41 11.49 -5.14
C TRP A 175 -11.64 10.26 -4.69
N ILE A 176 -12.23 9.44 -3.84
CA ILE A 176 -11.59 8.21 -3.35
C ILE A 176 -11.45 7.20 -4.48
N ALA A 177 -12.54 6.92 -5.20
CA ALA A 177 -12.52 5.99 -6.34
C ALA A 177 -11.52 6.44 -7.42
N TYR A 178 -11.54 7.74 -7.78
CA TYR A 178 -10.59 8.31 -8.74
C TYR A 178 -9.13 8.13 -8.30
N LYS A 179 -8.81 8.41 -7.04
CA LYS A 179 -7.44 8.27 -6.53
C LYS A 179 -6.98 6.84 -6.49
N GLU A 180 -7.83 5.92 -6.06
CA GLU A 180 -7.51 4.50 -6.04
C GLU A 180 -7.28 3.94 -7.45
N ALA A 181 -8.13 4.27 -8.42
CA ALA A 181 -7.94 3.88 -9.81
C ALA A 181 -6.63 4.46 -10.40
N LYS A 182 -6.32 5.72 -10.08
CA LYS A 182 -5.05 6.35 -10.47
C LYS A 182 -3.83 5.63 -9.86
N TYR A 183 -3.90 5.26 -8.58
CA TYR A 183 -2.82 4.49 -7.96
C TYR A 183 -2.67 3.10 -8.58
N ALA A 184 -3.80 2.45 -8.91
CA ALA A 184 -3.79 1.16 -9.57
C ALA A 184 -3.08 1.23 -10.93
N LEU A 185 -3.35 2.27 -11.74
CA LEU A 185 -2.67 2.49 -13.02
C LEU A 185 -1.16 2.66 -12.86
N HIS A 186 -0.70 3.57 -12.00
CA HIS A 186 0.74 3.80 -11.82
C HIS A 186 1.44 2.56 -11.27
N LEU A 187 0.79 1.81 -10.38
CA LEU A 187 1.32 0.55 -9.87
C LEU A 187 1.38 -0.53 -10.95
N ALA A 188 0.39 -0.61 -11.84
CA ALA A 188 0.42 -1.52 -12.99
C ALA A 188 1.60 -1.19 -13.91
N ILE A 189 1.82 0.10 -14.22
CA ILE A 189 2.99 0.56 -15.00
C ILE A 189 4.30 0.15 -14.29
N ALA A 190 4.42 0.37 -12.98
CA ALA A 190 5.61 -0.01 -12.25
C ALA A 190 5.85 -1.53 -12.24
N ARG A 191 4.80 -2.34 -12.16
CA ARG A 191 4.88 -3.81 -12.22
C ARG A 191 5.31 -4.32 -13.60
N ALA A 192 4.87 -3.66 -14.67
CA ALA A 192 5.27 -3.97 -16.04
C ALA A 192 6.78 -3.75 -16.30
N SER A 193 7.49 -3.00 -15.45
CA SER A 193 8.95 -2.92 -15.47
C SER A 193 9.62 -4.26 -15.13
N LEU A 194 8.89 -5.26 -14.61
CA LEU A 194 9.37 -6.53 -14.06
C LEU A 194 10.43 -6.36 -12.95
N ASN A 195 10.58 -5.17 -12.42
CA ASN A 195 11.42 -4.88 -11.26
C ASN A 195 10.56 -4.81 -9.99
N ARG A 196 10.53 -5.93 -9.27
CA ARG A 196 9.72 -6.07 -8.04
C ARG A 196 10.08 -5.06 -6.95
N PHE A 197 11.34 -4.62 -6.90
CA PHE A 197 11.77 -3.62 -5.93
C PHE A 197 11.17 -2.24 -6.23
N ILE A 198 11.23 -1.81 -7.50
CA ILE A 198 10.61 -0.55 -7.96
C ILE A 198 9.09 -0.54 -7.67
N ALA A 199 8.40 -1.63 -8.01
CA ALA A 199 6.98 -1.77 -7.71
C ALA A 199 6.71 -1.65 -6.20
N ARG A 200 7.56 -2.24 -5.35
CA ARG A 200 7.45 -2.16 -3.89
C ARG A 200 7.67 -0.74 -3.35
N VAL A 201 8.62 0.00 -3.92
CA VAL A 201 8.82 1.42 -3.56
C VAL A 201 7.57 2.24 -3.86
N LEU A 202 6.95 2.06 -5.01
CA LEU A 202 5.71 2.77 -5.36
C LEU A 202 4.54 2.35 -4.43
N GLU A 203 4.44 1.07 -4.06
CA GLU A 203 3.45 0.61 -3.06
C GLU A 203 3.64 1.32 -1.72
N MET A 204 4.87 1.51 -1.26
CA MET A 204 5.17 2.25 -0.03
C MET A 204 4.74 3.72 -0.14
N ILE A 205 5.06 4.40 -1.24
CA ILE A 205 4.64 5.78 -1.49
C ILE A 205 3.10 5.89 -1.48
N ILE A 206 2.41 4.97 -2.14
CA ILE A 206 0.94 4.94 -2.17
C ILE A 206 0.38 4.72 -0.76
N ALA A 207 0.95 3.81 0.03
CA ALA A 207 0.54 3.54 1.40
C ALA A 207 0.72 4.78 2.29
N SER A 208 1.86 5.47 2.19
CA SER A 208 2.12 6.71 2.92
C SER A 208 1.13 7.82 2.55
N ARG A 209 0.78 7.93 1.25
CA ARG A 209 -0.24 8.89 0.78
C ARG A 209 -1.63 8.58 1.32
N ARG A 210 -2.00 7.31 1.41
CA ARG A 210 -3.28 6.90 2.03
C ARG A 210 -3.31 7.23 3.52
N ALA A 211 -2.22 6.95 4.24
CA ALA A 211 -2.09 7.23 5.66
C ALA A 211 -2.19 8.72 5.98
N ALA A 212 -1.59 9.58 5.15
CA ALA A 212 -1.69 11.03 5.27
C ALA A 212 -3.11 11.60 5.00
N GLY A 213 -4.06 10.75 4.64
CA GLY A 213 -5.46 11.15 4.46
C GLY A 213 -5.68 12.07 3.26
N TRP A 214 -4.82 12.03 2.27
CA TRP A 214 -4.90 12.84 1.07
C TRP A 214 -6.02 12.36 0.15
N GLY A 215 -7.03 13.09 0.10
CA GLY A 215 -8.25 12.78 -0.60
C GLY A 215 -9.48 13.13 0.20
N ARG A 216 -9.29 13.75 1.36
CA ARG A 216 -10.41 14.27 2.15
C ARG A 216 -11.16 15.34 1.37
N PRO A 217 -12.49 15.42 1.49
CA PRO A 217 -13.27 16.50 0.91
C PRO A 217 -12.70 17.86 1.37
N GLY A 218 -12.58 18.80 0.44
CA GLY A 218 -12.08 20.16 0.72
C GLY A 218 -10.58 20.40 0.46
N GLY A 219 -9.78 19.35 0.21
CA GLY A 219 -8.34 19.47 -0.09
C GLY A 219 -7.99 19.46 -1.58
N HIS A 220 -8.94 19.76 -2.47
CA HIS A 220 -8.72 19.70 -3.92
C HIS A 220 -8.94 21.05 -4.57
N PRO A 221 -8.03 21.48 -5.49
CA PRO A 221 -8.05 22.80 -6.10
C PRO A 221 -9.16 23.00 -7.16
N GLY A 222 -10.04 22.03 -7.40
CA GLY A 222 -11.08 22.14 -8.41
C GLY A 222 -12.10 21.01 -8.40
N PRO A 223 -13.12 21.08 -9.28
CA PRO A 223 -14.13 20.03 -9.42
C PRO A 223 -13.50 18.71 -9.87
N LEU A 224 -13.93 17.59 -9.29
CA LEU A 224 -13.45 16.24 -9.62
C LEU A 224 -13.50 15.98 -11.14
N ALA A 225 -14.59 16.36 -11.81
CA ALA A 225 -14.77 16.11 -13.23
C ALA A 225 -13.63 16.69 -14.08
N LEU A 226 -13.24 17.95 -13.82
CA LEU A 226 -12.18 18.62 -14.56
C LEU A 226 -10.80 18.01 -14.29
N VAL A 227 -10.49 17.75 -13.01
CA VAL A 227 -9.22 17.15 -12.61
C VAL A 227 -9.10 15.73 -13.19
N ARG A 228 -10.19 14.96 -13.13
CA ARG A 228 -10.26 13.61 -13.69
C ARG A 228 -10.07 13.62 -15.22
N GLU A 229 -10.76 14.48 -15.93
CA GLU A 229 -10.65 14.58 -17.39
C GLU A 229 -9.22 14.88 -17.83
N THR A 230 -8.59 15.89 -17.21
CA THR A 230 -7.20 16.25 -17.51
C THR A 230 -6.25 15.10 -17.22
N ALA A 231 -6.36 14.48 -16.03
CA ALA A 231 -5.49 13.38 -15.65
C ALA A 231 -5.70 12.13 -16.52
N CYS A 232 -6.94 11.84 -16.94
CA CYS A 232 -7.21 10.72 -17.85
C CYS A 232 -6.61 10.96 -19.23
N ARG A 233 -6.64 12.19 -19.74
CA ARG A 233 -6.01 12.58 -21.02
C ARG A 233 -4.50 12.40 -20.94
N ASP A 234 -3.88 12.89 -19.89
CA ASP A 234 -2.43 12.75 -19.66
C ASP A 234 -2.00 11.29 -19.57
N ASN A 235 -2.71 10.48 -18.78
CA ASN A 235 -2.38 9.05 -18.62
C ASN A 235 -2.65 8.26 -19.91
N ALA A 236 -3.68 8.61 -20.69
CA ALA A 236 -3.90 8.01 -22.00
C ALA A 236 -2.73 8.30 -22.96
N ALA A 237 -2.18 9.51 -22.93
CA ALA A 237 -1.00 9.86 -23.74
C ALA A 237 0.25 9.08 -23.28
N ILE A 238 0.45 8.90 -21.99
CA ILE A 238 1.54 8.06 -21.43
C ILE A 238 1.39 6.63 -21.93
N ILE A 239 0.21 6.02 -21.79
CA ILE A 239 -0.04 4.63 -22.25
C ILE A 239 0.20 4.49 -23.75
N ALA A 240 -0.24 5.48 -24.55
CA ALA A 240 -0.01 5.47 -25.99
C ALA A 240 1.48 5.49 -26.35
N ALA A 241 2.28 6.33 -25.68
CA ALA A 241 3.72 6.39 -25.90
C ALA A 241 4.42 5.10 -25.45
N LEU A 242 4.01 4.50 -24.32
CA LEU A 242 4.51 3.19 -23.86
C LEU A 242 4.20 2.09 -24.89
N ARG A 243 2.99 2.05 -25.43
CA ARG A 243 2.56 1.09 -26.45
C ARG A 243 3.32 1.27 -27.77
N ALA A 244 3.62 2.53 -28.14
CA ALA A 244 4.46 2.84 -29.28
C ALA A 244 5.95 2.57 -29.06
N ARG A 245 6.35 2.11 -27.86
CA ARG A 245 7.74 1.89 -27.46
C ARG A 245 8.61 3.16 -27.56
N ASP A 246 8.00 4.34 -27.46
CA ASP A 246 8.68 5.63 -27.44
C ASP A 246 9.04 6.03 -26.01
N ALA A 247 10.21 5.56 -25.56
CA ALA A 247 10.71 5.80 -24.21
C ALA A 247 10.92 7.30 -23.92
N THR A 248 11.40 8.06 -24.90
CA THR A 248 11.65 9.50 -24.74
C THR A 248 10.36 10.23 -24.49
N ARG A 249 9.38 10.02 -25.35
CA ARG A 249 8.06 10.65 -25.22
C ARG A 249 7.32 10.22 -23.97
N ALA A 250 7.35 8.93 -23.64
CA ALA A 250 6.69 8.42 -22.43
C ALA A 250 7.31 9.01 -21.15
N ARG A 251 8.64 9.19 -21.11
CA ARG A 251 9.34 9.81 -19.98
C ARG A 251 8.98 11.28 -19.82
N GLU A 252 8.94 12.04 -20.90
CA GLU A 252 8.52 13.44 -20.89
C GLU A 252 7.08 13.57 -20.36
N LEU A 253 6.16 12.81 -20.92
CA LEU A 253 4.75 12.84 -20.53
C LEU A 253 4.54 12.44 -19.06
N MET A 254 5.25 11.42 -18.57
CA MET A 254 5.21 11.00 -17.18
C MET A 254 5.70 12.13 -16.26
N ARG A 255 6.82 12.77 -16.59
CA ARG A 255 7.37 13.88 -15.83
C ARG A 255 6.39 15.06 -15.78
N ASP A 256 5.85 15.47 -16.92
CA ASP A 256 4.92 16.58 -17.02
C ASP A 256 3.62 16.32 -16.24
N TYR A 257 3.12 15.10 -16.30
CA TYR A 257 1.97 14.67 -15.51
C TYR A 257 2.24 14.76 -14.00
N LEU A 258 3.40 14.31 -13.53
CA LEU A 258 3.77 14.36 -12.11
C LEU A 258 3.95 15.81 -11.64
N VAL A 259 4.59 16.65 -12.43
CA VAL A 259 4.77 18.08 -12.13
C VAL A 259 3.39 18.77 -12.02
N ARG A 260 2.48 18.58 -12.99
CA ARG A 260 1.12 19.14 -12.91
C ARG A 260 0.35 18.64 -11.67
N THR A 261 0.53 17.35 -11.34
CA THR A 261 -0.10 16.78 -10.14
C THR A 261 0.45 17.42 -8.86
N LEU A 262 1.74 17.71 -8.79
CA LEU A 262 2.36 18.40 -7.65
C LEU A 262 1.77 19.79 -7.46
N TYR A 263 1.74 20.61 -8.51
CA TYR A 263 1.18 21.97 -8.45
C TYR A 263 -0.32 21.96 -8.07
N SER A 264 -1.08 21.00 -8.57
CA SER A 264 -2.51 20.88 -8.23
C SER A 264 -2.77 20.53 -6.76
N VAL A 265 -1.78 20.01 -6.04
CA VAL A 265 -1.91 19.61 -4.62
C VAL A 265 -1.28 20.61 -3.68
N SER A 266 -0.27 21.36 -4.14
CA SER A 266 0.42 22.38 -3.34
C SER A 266 -0.35 23.69 -3.22
N GLY A 267 -1.41 23.89 -3.99
CA GLY A 267 -2.21 25.15 -3.93
C GLY A 267 -1.44 26.38 -4.41
N ALA A 268 -0.35 26.18 -5.17
CA ALA A 268 0.43 27.27 -5.77
C ALA A 268 -0.09 27.60 -7.17
#